data_733ebc40ec0ad8aec4dbb04fe91318e2
#
_entry.id   733ebc40ec0ad8aec4dbb04fe91318e2
#
_cell.length_a   1.000
_cell.length_b   1.000
_cell.length_c   1.000
_cell.angle_alpha   90.00
_cell.angle_beta   90.00
_cell.angle_gamma   90.00
#
_symmetry.space_group_name_H-M   'P 1'
#
loop_
_entity.id
_entity.type
_entity.pdbx_description
1 polymer ?
#
loop_
_entity_poly.entity_id
_entity_poly.type
_entity_poly.pdbx_seq_one_letter_code
_entity_poly.pdbx_strand_id
1 'polypeptide(L)'
;DLALHGDAGTFRQDRCRLDFSRHGSRVRVTQQGSDADCGAGAGVVYSGDYVTASQAQASPPADLVTLKVLDDARQDAIAHKLLGADYQTLVDTINNRDDERDLDGLNAKVTSYWVRGIATTNAAIVMRRGTDLWIGLLVFDAHNDVRMRYYTNVPAWKKTVPKTLRAWHDKLDSSYPIDLM
;
A
#
# COMPACT_ATOMS: atom_id res chain seq x y z
N ASP A 1 -18.82 12.90 -23.76
CA ASP A 1 -19.78 13.77 -23.06
C ASP A 1 -20.32 13.07 -21.80
N LEU A 2 -20.57 13.81 -20.75
CA LEU A 2 -21.19 13.33 -19.50
C LEU A 2 -22.69 13.65 -19.54
N ALA A 3 -23.53 12.63 -19.53
CA ALA A 3 -24.97 12.76 -19.40
C ALA A 3 -25.38 12.50 -17.95
N LEU A 4 -26.04 13.46 -17.29
CA LEU A 4 -26.56 13.34 -15.93
C LEU A 4 -28.09 13.22 -15.97
N HIS A 5 -28.63 12.23 -15.26
CA HIS A 5 -30.07 11.99 -15.09
C HIS A 5 -30.36 11.73 -13.61
N GLY A 6 -30.71 12.79 -12.86
CA GLY A 6 -30.95 12.70 -11.42
C GLY A 6 -29.68 12.28 -10.67
N ASP A 7 -29.74 11.18 -9.93
CA ASP A 7 -28.62 10.64 -9.15
C ASP A 7 -27.71 9.68 -9.93
N ALA A 8 -27.87 9.58 -11.24
CA ALA A 8 -27.07 8.73 -12.11
C ALA A 8 -26.47 9.52 -13.28
N GLY A 9 -25.35 9.05 -13.79
CA GLY A 9 -24.69 9.62 -14.96
C GLY A 9 -23.86 8.60 -15.69
N THR A 10 -23.61 8.85 -16.97
CA THR A 10 -22.72 8.02 -17.79
C THR A 10 -21.79 8.92 -18.59
N PHE A 11 -20.51 8.67 -18.49
CA PHE A 11 -19.50 9.21 -19.41
C PHE A 11 -19.11 8.13 -20.42
N ARG A 12 -18.96 8.48 -21.68
CA ARG A 12 -18.50 7.60 -22.75
C ARG A 12 -17.50 8.32 -23.64
N GLN A 13 -16.39 7.65 -23.91
CA GLN A 13 -15.38 8.07 -24.87
C GLN A 13 -14.73 6.81 -25.44
N ASP A 14 -14.88 6.57 -26.74
CA ASP A 14 -14.39 5.39 -27.44
C ASP A 14 -14.79 4.08 -26.72
N ARG A 15 -13.82 3.32 -26.21
CA ARG A 15 -14.06 2.10 -25.44
C ARG A 15 -14.22 2.34 -23.93
N CYS A 16 -13.98 3.56 -23.46
CA CYS A 16 -14.18 3.90 -22.07
C CYS A 16 -15.63 4.22 -21.75
N ARG A 17 -16.17 3.59 -20.73
CA ARG A 17 -17.45 3.97 -20.13
C ARG A 17 -17.30 4.05 -18.61
N LEU A 18 -17.74 5.18 -18.05
CA LEU A 18 -17.84 5.38 -16.62
C LEU A 18 -19.31 5.60 -16.27
N ASP A 19 -19.87 4.71 -15.45
CA ASP A 19 -21.21 4.87 -14.90
C ASP A 19 -21.10 5.41 -13.47
N PHE A 20 -21.86 6.47 -13.19
CA PHE A 20 -21.90 7.14 -11.90
C PHE A 20 -23.26 6.91 -11.25
N SER A 21 -23.28 6.59 -9.97
CA SER A 21 -24.50 6.53 -9.17
C SER A 21 -24.28 7.20 -7.83
N ARG A 22 -25.18 8.14 -7.48
CA ARG A 22 -25.12 8.87 -6.22
C ARG A 22 -26.02 8.17 -5.19
N HIS A 23 -25.49 7.96 -4.00
CA HIS A 23 -26.17 7.43 -2.84
C HIS A 23 -25.91 8.36 -1.65
N GLY A 24 -26.81 9.31 -1.46
CA GLY A 24 -26.64 10.38 -0.48
C GLY A 24 -25.41 11.23 -0.80
N SER A 25 -24.42 11.23 0.09
CA SER A 25 -23.15 11.98 -0.07
C SER A 25 -22.03 11.19 -0.74
N ARG A 26 -22.29 9.96 -1.18
CA ARG A 26 -21.32 9.07 -1.83
C ARG A 26 -21.65 8.92 -3.31
N VAL A 27 -20.63 8.94 -4.15
CA VAL A 27 -20.74 8.66 -5.58
C VAL A 27 -20.00 7.36 -5.87
N ARG A 28 -20.69 6.36 -6.37
CA ARG A 28 -20.08 5.14 -6.89
C ARG A 28 -19.78 5.33 -8.37
N VAL A 29 -18.56 4.99 -8.77
CA VAL A 29 -18.14 4.96 -10.17
C VAL A 29 -17.84 3.52 -10.55
N THR A 30 -18.32 3.10 -11.72
CA THR A 30 -17.99 1.80 -12.32
C THR A 30 -17.37 2.05 -13.69
N GLN A 31 -16.17 1.52 -13.93
CA GLN A 31 -15.46 1.63 -15.21
C GLN A 31 -15.66 0.37 -16.04
N GLN A 32 -15.93 0.56 -17.32
CA GLN A 32 -15.84 -0.45 -18.38
C GLN A 32 -14.78 0.04 -19.39
N GLY A 33 -13.94 -0.88 -19.87
CA GLY A 33 -12.72 -0.55 -20.61
C GLY A 33 -11.47 -0.64 -19.74
N SER A 34 -10.32 -0.75 -20.40
CA SER A 34 -9.02 -0.76 -19.71
C SER A 34 -8.65 0.63 -19.17
N ASP A 35 -7.59 0.70 -18.37
CA ASP A 35 -6.96 1.95 -17.95
C ASP A 35 -6.56 2.81 -19.16
N ALA A 36 -5.92 2.23 -20.17
CA ALA A 36 -5.54 2.91 -21.39
C ALA A 36 -6.75 3.43 -22.19
N ASP A 37 -7.84 2.65 -22.30
CA ASP A 37 -9.07 3.08 -22.96
C ASP A 37 -9.70 4.31 -22.28
N CYS A 38 -9.54 4.42 -20.95
CA CYS A 38 -10.08 5.52 -20.16
C CYS A 38 -9.09 6.68 -19.92
N GLY A 39 -7.91 6.63 -20.55
CA GLY A 39 -6.88 7.67 -20.37
C GLY A 39 -6.30 7.74 -18.97
N ALA A 40 -6.42 6.65 -18.21
CA ALA A 40 -5.79 6.53 -16.91
C ALA A 40 -4.33 6.06 -17.03
N GLY A 41 -3.52 6.33 -16.02
CA GLY A 41 -2.17 5.76 -15.93
C GLY A 41 -2.22 4.23 -15.80
N ALA A 42 -1.13 3.55 -16.19
CA ALA A 42 -1.02 2.10 -16.14
C ALA A 42 -1.43 1.53 -14.77
N GLY A 43 -2.43 0.65 -14.77
CA GLY A 43 -2.98 0.06 -13.55
C GLY A 43 -3.92 0.95 -12.73
N VAL A 44 -4.19 2.16 -13.15
CA VAL A 44 -5.15 3.06 -12.49
C VAL A 44 -6.57 2.79 -13.03
N VAL A 45 -7.54 2.71 -12.15
CA VAL A 45 -8.96 2.56 -12.50
C VAL A 45 -9.80 3.62 -11.81
N TYR A 46 -10.83 4.10 -12.48
CA TYR A 46 -11.78 5.05 -11.90
C TYR A 46 -12.89 4.38 -11.08
N SER A 47 -13.01 3.05 -11.12
CA SER A 47 -14.00 2.35 -10.31
C SER A 47 -13.73 2.55 -8.82
N GLY A 48 -14.76 2.92 -8.06
CA GLY A 48 -14.66 3.12 -6.62
C GLY A 48 -15.81 3.91 -6.03
N ASP A 49 -15.78 4.09 -4.72
CA ASP A 49 -16.69 4.96 -3.99
C ASP A 49 -15.99 6.27 -3.65
N TYR A 50 -16.55 7.37 -4.09
CA TYR A 50 -16.03 8.72 -3.90
C TYR A 50 -16.89 9.47 -2.88
N VAL A 51 -16.25 10.21 -2.00
CA VAL A 51 -16.87 11.09 -1.01
C VAL A 51 -16.27 12.49 -1.11
N THR A 52 -16.92 13.49 -0.50
CA THR A 52 -16.34 14.83 -0.43
C THR A 52 -15.06 14.83 0.40
N ALA A 53 -14.16 15.79 0.16
CA ALA A 53 -12.92 15.94 0.92
C ALA A 53 -13.19 16.08 2.44
N SER A 54 -14.25 16.81 2.83
CA SER A 54 -14.64 16.95 4.23
C SER A 54 -15.08 15.65 4.86
N GLN A 55 -15.74 14.77 4.10
CA GLN A 55 -16.12 13.43 4.60
C GLN A 55 -14.93 12.46 4.66
N ALA A 56 -14.01 12.55 3.71
CA ALA A 56 -12.76 11.79 3.76
C ALA A 56 -11.92 12.19 4.98
N GLN A 57 -11.85 13.47 5.29
CA GLN A 57 -11.15 14.00 6.48
C GLN A 57 -11.85 13.64 7.80
N ALA A 58 -13.17 13.43 7.80
CA ALA A 58 -13.92 13.00 8.99
C ALA A 58 -13.78 11.52 9.29
N SER A 59 -13.25 10.71 8.37
CA SER A 59 -12.92 9.32 8.64
C SER A 59 -11.67 9.24 9.51
N PRO A 60 -11.64 8.37 10.54
CA PRO A 60 -10.41 8.15 11.28
C PRO A 60 -9.30 7.75 10.31
N PRO A 61 -8.05 8.21 10.50
CA PRO A 61 -6.94 7.78 9.67
C PRO A 61 -6.84 6.25 9.70
N ALA A 62 -6.59 5.65 8.54
CA ALA A 62 -6.34 4.23 8.47
C ALA A 62 -5.09 3.89 9.30
N ASP A 63 -5.13 2.80 10.04
CA ASP A 63 -4.00 2.21 10.74
C ASP A 63 -3.69 0.81 10.19
N LEU A 64 -2.58 0.22 10.60
CA LEU A 64 -2.16 -1.08 10.09
C LEU A 64 -3.06 -2.24 10.55
N VAL A 65 -3.88 -2.06 11.60
CA VAL A 65 -4.86 -3.05 12.05
C VAL A 65 -6.12 -3.00 11.19
N THR A 66 -6.66 -1.81 10.95
CA THR A 66 -7.84 -1.61 10.07
C THR A 66 -7.54 -2.05 8.64
N LEU A 67 -6.32 -1.87 8.16
CA LEU A 67 -5.82 -2.37 6.88
C LEU A 67 -5.47 -3.87 6.88
N LYS A 68 -5.62 -4.57 8.01
CA LYS A 68 -5.33 -6.00 8.19
C LYS A 68 -3.86 -6.38 7.87
N VAL A 69 -2.95 -5.45 8.06
CA VAL A 69 -1.50 -5.67 8.01
C VAL A 69 -1.04 -6.31 9.31
N LEU A 70 -1.51 -5.78 10.43
CA LEU A 70 -1.24 -6.25 11.79
C LEU A 70 -2.51 -6.82 12.43
N ASP A 71 -2.35 -7.67 13.43
CA ASP A 71 -3.45 -8.43 14.02
C ASP A 71 -4.15 -7.64 15.15
N ASP A 72 -3.44 -6.77 15.84
CA ASP A 72 -3.95 -6.04 17.00
C ASP A 72 -3.25 -4.68 17.24
N ALA A 73 -3.85 -3.89 18.12
CA ALA A 73 -3.33 -2.56 18.50
C ALA A 73 -1.96 -2.60 19.20
N ARG A 74 -1.56 -3.74 19.81
CA ARG A 74 -0.24 -3.88 20.44
C ARG A 74 0.85 -3.98 19.39
N GLN A 75 0.62 -4.75 18.33
CA GLN A 75 1.53 -4.81 17.18
C GLN A 75 1.62 -3.44 16.49
N ASP A 76 0.49 -2.74 16.36
CA ASP A 76 0.44 -1.41 15.75
C ASP A 76 1.22 -0.37 16.55
N ALA A 77 1.10 -0.37 17.87
CA ALA A 77 1.89 0.50 18.74
C ALA A 77 3.40 0.23 18.63
N ILE A 78 3.81 -1.03 18.42
CA ILE A 78 5.20 -1.41 18.15
C ILE A 78 5.64 -0.85 16.80
N ALA A 79 4.81 -1.01 15.76
CA ALA A 79 5.09 -0.50 14.41
C ALA A 79 5.23 1.02 14.39
N HIS A 80 4.33 1.74 15.08
CA HIS A 80 4.45 3.19 15.26
C HIS A 80 5.78 3.61 15.87
N LYS A 81 6.21 2.91 16.92
CA LYS A 81 7.49 3.19 17.57
C LYS A 81 8.70 2.88 16.70
N LEU A 82 8.62 1.82 15.91
CA LEU A 82 9.71 1.41 15.02
C LEU A 82 9.85 2.34 13.82
N LEU A 83 8.74 2.64 13.16
CA LEU A 83 8.72 3.38 11.90
C LEU A 83 8.81 4.91 12.11
N GLY A 84 8.33 5.41 13.25
CA GLY A 84 8.32 6.85 13.51
C GLY A 84 7.63 7.63 12.38
N ALA A 85 8.35 8.51 11.72
CA ALA A 85 7.83 9.33 10.62
C ALA A 85 7.43 8.49 9.39
N ASP A 86 8.00 7.31 9.20
CA ASP A 86 7.71 6.44 8.05
C ASP A 86 6.45 5.58 8.24
N TYR A 87 5.79 5.66 9.41
CA TYR A 87 4.55 4.90 9.66
C TYR A 87 3.47 5.24 8.63
N GLN A 88 3.25 6.53 8.37
CA GLN A 88 2.25 6.95 7.39
C GLN A 88 2.63 6.51 5.97
N THR A 89 3.91 6.54 5.62
CA THR A 89 4.40 6.03 4.33
C THR A 89 4.07 4.55 4.15
N LEU A 90 4.22 3.73 5.20
CA LEU A 90 3.81 2.34 5.16
C LEU A 90 2.29 2.22 4.96
N VAL A 91 1.47 2.95 5.73
CA VAL A 91 0.01 2.96 5.59
C VAL A 91 -0.41 3.30 4.15
N ASP A 92 0.19 4.33 3.55
CA ASP A 92 -0.11 4.79 2.18
C ASP A 92 0.34 3.79 1.11
N THR A 93 1.28 2.89 1.45
CA THR A 93 1.76 1.83 0.55
C THR A 93 0.79 0.63 0.47
N ILE A 94 -0.13 0.48 1.45
CA ILE A 94 -1.06 -0.65 1.52
C ILE A 94 -2.21 -0.47 0.52
N ASN A 95 -1.98 -0.87 -0.71
CA ASN A 95 -2.98 -0.80 -1.78
C ASN A 95 -3.28 -2.20 -2.38
N ASN A 96 -2.23 -2.94 -2.73
CA ASN A 96 -2.28 -4.34 -3.13
C ASN A 96 -1.42 -5.17 -2.19
N ARG A 97 -1.63 -6.49 -2.17
CA ARG A 97 -0.85 -7.40 -1.33
C ARG A 97 -0.68 -8.77 -1.95
N ASP A 98 0.39 -9.46 -1.57
CA ASP A 98 0.62 -10.88 -1.84
C ASP A 98 1.26 -11.55 -0.62
N ASP A 99 0.94 -12.81 -0.39
CA ASP A 99 1.56 -13.59 0.68
C ASP A 99 2.90 -14.12 0.21
N GLU A 100 3.94 -13.87 0.98
CA GLU A 100 5.30 -14.28 0.69
C GLU A 100 5.73 -15.47 1.57
N ARG A 101 6.79 -16.15 1.14
CA ARG A 101 7.31 -17.31 1.85
C ARG A 101 8.32 -16.88 2.92
N ASP A 102 8.21 -17.43 4.13
CA ASP A 102 9.24 -17.32 5.18
C ASP A 102 10.45 -18.22 4.81
N LEU A 103 11.53 -17.59 4.31
CA LEU A 103 12.78 -18.27 3.94
C LEU A 103 13.74 -18.43 5.12
N ASP A 104 13.44 -17.83 6.25
CA ASP A 104 14.26 -17.86 7.47
C ASP A 104 13.79 -18.95 8.44
N GLY A 105 12.62 -19.57 8.20
CA GLY A 105 12.08 -20.64 9.04
C GLY A 105 11.64 -20.15 10.43
N LEU A 106 11.26 -18.89 10.55
CA LEU A 106 10.87 -18.26 11.81
C LEU A 106 9.41 -18.53 12.20
N ASN A 107 8.65 -19.27 11.36
CA ASN A 107 7.19 -19.40 11.49
C ASN A 107 6.48 -18.04 11.49
N ALA A 108 7.00 -17.10 10.72
CA ALA A 108 6.42 -15.78 10.59
C ALA A 108 5.43 -15.73 9.44
N LYS A 109 4.36 -14.97 9.62
CA LYS A 109 3.51 -14.57 8.51
C LYS A 109 4.20 -13.45 7.74
N VAL A 110 4.30 -13.60 6.42
CA VAL A 110 4.98 -12.65 5.53
C VAL A 110 4.02 -12.20 4.45
N THR A 111 3.90 -10.89 4.29
CA THR A 111 3.05 -10.29 3.26
C THR A 111 3.77 -9.09 2.65
N SER A 112 3.82 -9.02 1.34
CA SER A 112 4.29 -7.87 0.58
C SER A 112 3.11 -6.97 0.20
N TYR A 113 3.37 -5.67 0.10
CA TYR A 113 2.39 -4.63 -0.22
C TYR A 113 2.98 -3.68 -1.24
N TRP A 114 2.14 -3.09 -2.09
CA TRP A 114 2.59 -2.10 -3.06
C TRP A 114 1.46 -1.21 -3.55
N VAL A 115 1.84 -0.03 -4.02
CA VAL A 115 0.94 0.85 -4.75
C VAL A 115 0.86 0.40 -6.21
N ARG A 116 -0.36 0.23 -6.71
CA ARG A 116 -0.60 -0.21 -8.08
C ARG A 116 0.02 0.75 -9.09
N GLY A 117 0.76 0.21 -10.06
CA GLY A 117 1.41 0.99 -11.12
C GLY A 117 2.80 1.53 -10.77
N ILE A 118 3.20 1.54 -9.48
CA ILE A 118 4.50 2.04 -9.02
C ILE A 118 5.16 1.09 -8.00
N ALA A 119 4.96 -0.22 -8.17
CA ALA A 119 5.41 -1.25 -7.23
C ALA A 119 6.94 -1.29 -7.03
N THR A 120 7.73 -0.82 -7.99
CA THR A 120 9.19 -0.79 -7.90
C THR A 120 9.71 0.32 -6.98
N THR A 121 8.89 1.32 -6.66
CA THR A 121 9.30 2.48 -5.84
C THR A 121 8.46 2.66 -4.59
N ASN A 122 7.22 2.14 -4.59
CA ASN A 122 6.26 2.26 -3.49
C ASN A 122 5.79 0.86 -3.08
N ALA A 123 6.63 0.16 -2.34
CA ALA A 123 6.37 -1.18 -1.86
C ALA A 123 6.92 -1.39 -0.44
N ALA A 124 6.34 -2.37 0.25
CA ALA A 124 6.76 -2.78 1.57
C ALA A 124 6.61 -4.30 1.73
N ILE A 125 7.39 -4.87 2.63
CA ILE A 125 7.23 -6.24 3.11
C ILE A 125 7.14 -6.23 4.62
N VAL A 126 6.12 -6.90 5.16
CA VAL A 126 5.92 -7.06 6.60
C VAL A 126 5.96 -8.54 6.95
N MET A 127 6.90 -8.88 7.81
CA MET A 127 7.06 -10.20 8.37
C MET A 127 6.78 -10.10 9.87
N ARG A 128 5.88 -10.95 10.40
CA ARG A 128 5.44 -10.88 11.79
C ARG A 128 5.26 -12.25 12.43
N ARG A 129 5.59 -12.32 13.73
CA ARG A 129 5.38 -13.49 14.58
C ARG A 129 5.06 -13.03 16.01
N GLY A 130 3.81 -13.14 16.42
CA GLY A 130 3.36 -12.52 17.67
C GLY A 130 3.69 -11.02 17.67
N THR A 131 4.49 -10.56 18.63
CA THR A 131 4.94 -9.16 18.70
C THR A 131 6.24 -8.87 17.96
N ASP A 132 6.89 -9.88 17.41
CA ASP A 132 8.11 -9.71 16.63
C ASP A 132 7.75 -9.20 15.23
N LEU A 133 8.39 -8.10 14.82
CA LEU A 133 8.19 -7.45 13.53
C LEU A 133 9.52 -7.28 12.80
N TRP A 134 9.49 -7.52 11.50
CA TRP A 134 10.55 -7.20 10.53
C TRP A 134 9.87 -6.54 9.34
N ILE A 135 10.25 -5.29 9.05
CA ILE A 135 9.59 -4.48 8.02
C ILE A 135 10.65 -3.95 7.07
N GLY A 136 10.47 -4.20 5.78
CA GLY A 136 11.19 -3.53 4.70
C GLY A 136 10.26 -2.55 4.02
N LEU A 137 10.64 -1.29 3.91
CA LEU A 137 9.85 -0.22 3.31
C LEU A 137 10.69 0.53 2.28
N LEU A 138 10.23 0.60 1.04
CA LEU A 138 10.83 1.47 0.03
C LEU A 138 10.44 2.92 0.31
N VAL A 139 11.43 3.78 0.36
CA VAL A 139 11.28 5.23 0.55
C VAL A 139 12.18 5.97 -0.41
N PHE A 140 11.86 7.23 -0.67
CA PHE A 140 12.77 8.15 -1.35
C PHE A 140 13.65 8.86 -0.32
N ASP A 141 14.93 8.97 -0.62
CA ASP A 141 15.84 9.79 0.17
C ASP A 141 15.77 11.28 -0.22
N ALA A 142 16.62 12.10 0.39
CA ALA A 142 16.67 13.54 0.12
C ALA A 142 17.08 13.90 -1.32
N HIS A 143 17.68 12.98 -2.06
CA HIS A 143 18.07 13.13 -3.46
C HIS A 143 17.06 12.52 -4.43
N ASN A 144 15.94 12.03 -3.90
CA ASN A 144 14.89 11.33 -4.64
C ASN A 144 15.34 9.97 -5.19
N ASP A 145 16.31 9.33 -4.54
CA ASP A 145 16.75 7.97 -4.85
C ASP A 145 15.98 6.97 -3.99
N VAL A 146 15.61 5.83 -4.59
CA VAL A 146 14.87 4.78 -3.88
C VAL A 146 15.81 3.98 -2.97
N ARG A 147 15.39 3.75 -1.74
CA ARG A 147 16.11 2.98 -0.73
C ARG A 147 15.15 2.07 0.03
N MET A 148 15.62 0.92 0.49
CA MET A 148 14.88 0.12 1.46
C MET A 148 15.29 0.48 2.89
N ARG A 149 14.39 1.00 3.71
CA ARG A 149 14.58 1.09 5.16
C ARG A 149 14.12 -0.21 5.80
N TYR A 150 15.00 -0.80 6.60
CA TYR A 150 14.72 -2.02 7.35
C TYR A 150 14.53 -1.73 8.82
N TYR A 151 13.40 -2.16 9.38
CA TYR A 151 13.00 -1.96 10.76
C TYR A 151 12.73 -3.29 11.45
N THR A 152 13.17 -3.43 12.71
CA THR A 152 12.80 -4.57 13.54
C THR A 152 12.89 -4.26 15.03
N ASN A 153 11.97 -4.82 15.82
CA ASN A 153 12.06 -4.81 17.28
C ASN A 153 12.80 -6.04 17.84
N VAL A 154 13.25 -6.95 16.99
CA VAL A 154 13.92 -8.20 17.40
C VAL A 154 15.43 -7.97 17.49
N PRO A 155 16.04 -7.98 18.70
CA PRO A 155 17.44 -7.57 18.90
C PRO A 155 18.44 -8.36 18.04
N ALA A 156 18.22 -9.67 17.86
CA ALA A 156 19.11 -10.53 17.08
C ALA A 156 19.16 -10.16 15.57
N TRP A 157 18.17 -9.43 15.09
CA TRP A 157 18.02 -9.08 13.66
C TRP A 157 18.32 -7.60 13.36
N LYS A 158 18.70 -6.79 14.35
CA LYS A 158 18.96 -5.35 14.14
C LYS A 158 20.11 -5.05 13.18
N LYS A 159 21.07 -5.97 13.09
CA LYS A 159 22.27 -5.81 12.22
C LYS A 159 22.25 -6.72 10.98
N THR A 160 21.19 -7.49 10.83
CA THR A 160 21.09 -8.49 9.74
C THR A 160 19.68 -8.49 9.19
N VAL A 161 19.56 -8.24 7.90
CA VAL A 161 18.26 -8.35 7.20
C VAL A 161 17.93 -9.82 6.97
N PRO A 162 16.71 -10.28 7.33
CA PRO A 162 16.26 -11.64 7.03
C PRO A 162 16.37 -11.98 5.55
N LYS A 163 16.65 -13.26 5.24
CA LYS A 163 16.72 -13.76 3.86
C LYS A 163 15.43 -13.48 3.09
N THR A 164 14.30 -13.60 3.77
CA THR A 164 12.97 -13.32 3.23
C THR A 164 12.86 -11.89 2.70
N LEU A 165 13.24 -10.90 3.52
CA LEU A 165 13.18 -9.49 3.14
C LEU A 165 14.23 -9.17 2.06
N ARG A 166 15.40 -9.77 2.15
CA ARG A 166 16.46 -9.59 1.13
C ARG A 166 16.04 -10.15 -0.22
N ALA A 167 15.45 -11.34 -0.25
CA ALA A 167 14.97 -11.94 -1.50
C ALA A 167 13.86 -11.11 -2.15
N TRP A 168 12.94 -10.55 -1.34
CA TRP A 168 11.92 -9.64 -1.83
C TRP A 168 12.54 -8.34 -2.39
N HIS A 169 13.48 -7.73 -1.68
CA HIS A 169 14.21 -6.56 -2.13
C HIS A 169 14.91 -6.80 -3.48
N ASP A 170 15.67 -7.90 -3.59
CA ASP A 170 16.45 -8.24 -4.79
C ASP A 170 15.55 -8.55 -6.00
N LYS A 171 14.33 -9.03 -5.77
CA LYS A 171 13.30 -9.23 -6.80
C LYS A 171 12.78 -7.91 -7.37
N LEU A 172 12.74 -6.84 -6.58
CA LEU A 172 12.34 -5.51 -7.03
C LEU A 172 13.49 -4.80 -7.75
N ASP A 173 14.57 -4.55 -7.04
CA ASP A 173 15.83 -4.03 -7.59
C ASP A 173 16.97 -4.22 -6.57
N SER A 174 17.91 -5.11 -6.86
CA SER A 174 19.06 -5.40 -5.99
C SER A 174 20.05 -4.23 -5.84
N SER A 175 19.93 -3.19 -6.65
CA SER A 175 20.78 -2.00 -6.57
C SER A 175 20.33 -0.99 -5.51
N TYR A 176 19.09 -1.09 -5.02
CA TYR A 176 18.62 -0.19 -3.97
C TYR A 176 19.43 -0.38 -2.68
N PRO A 177 19.96 0.71 -2.08
CA PRO A 177 20.62 0.60 -0.80
C PRO A 177 19.67 0.14 0.31
N ILE A 178 20.18 -0.62 1.29
CA ILE A 178 19.42 -1.04 2.47
C ILE A 178 19.94 -0.30 3.68
N ASP A 179 19.08 0.49 4.32
CA ASP A 179 19.35 1.22 5.54
C ASP A 179 18.82 0.43 6.75
N LEU A 180 19.68 0.13 7.71
CA LEU A 180 19.31 -0.49 8.98
C LEU A 180 18.92 0.61 9.97
N MET A 181 17.67 0.60 10.45
CA MET A 181 17.09 1.65 11.29
C MET A 181 17.10 1.27 12.78
#